data_2e5609af3ff598586d0d60f811708b17
#
_entry.id   2e5609af3ff598586d0d60f811708b17
#
_cell.length_a   1.000
_cell.length_b   1.000
_cell.length_c   1.000
_cell.angle_alpha   90.00
_cell.angle_beta   90.00
_cell.angle_gamma   90.00
#
_symmetry.space_group_name_H-M   'P 1'
#
loop_
_entity.id
_entity.type
_entity.pdbx_description
1 polymer ?
#
loop_
_entity_poly.entity_id
_entity_poly.type
_entity_poly.pdbx_seq_one_letter_code
_entity_poly.pdbx_strand_id
1 'polypeptide(L)'
;MEYSRLVEVYEELNKTAKRLEKTHIISEFLRDVSVEDAEHVTLLLEGRVFPNYDPREIGIAARTMLKSLSAATGISTDKIENEWKKQGDLGLVAEIIVKTKKQSTLQSTKLTVKKVFENIRKLAELQGEGTVDRKVQLIAELITSAKPLESRYIVKTVLDEMRIGVGEXXXXRDSIIWSSFGNEIGIKYVREGNEIDIGDREKYNKYADAVQRAYDLTNEFAEVAKAAKKGLKELENIEMKVGIPIQVMLALKVDTVEEGFETVGKPCAVEFKYDGFRLQCHGDGNGNIKLFTRRLENVTNQFPDVVEHVRKNVKAKTFIIDSEAVGFDKKTGKYLPFQSISQRIKRKYDIEQISEDFPVELNVFDLIYYDGKNMISEPFEKRRKILEKIIKQQPKKIVLSKQKIVSDEKVVEQFFKDAFNAGNEGLMFKALNAPYKPGARVGHMVKFKAIMETLDLVIVAAEWGEGKRSKWLSSYTIACLDEDGNFVEVGKASTGLKEKEEEGLSFMEMTKLLRPLIISEKGREVRVKPKLVIEVGYEEIQKSPTYASGYALRFPRVISLRTNDKGPEQASTIDYVKKLFEGQKKR
;
A
#
# COMPACT_ATOMS: atom_id res chain seq x y z
N MET A 1 8.90 24.35 -13.41
CA MET A 1 8.08 24.96 -12.30
C MET A 1 8.97 25.23 -11.10
N GLU A 2 8.77 26.36 -10.40
CA GLU A 2 9.47 26.65 -9.13
C GLU A 2 8.93 25.74 -8.01
N TYR A 3 9.83 25.23 -7.19
CA TYR A 3 9.46 24.34 -6.07
C TYR A 3 8.61 25.07 -5.02
N SER A 4 8.81 26.37 -4.83
CA SER A 4 7.98 27.19 -3.91
C SER A 4 6.48 27.12 -4.24
N ARG A 5 6.13 26.98 -5.51
CA ARG A 5 4.73 26.85 -5.93
C ARG A 5 4.10 25.56 -5.40
N LEU A 6 4.86 24.45 -5.46
CA LEU A 6 4.41 23.16 -4.90
C LEU A 6 4.33 23.24 -3.37
N VAL A 7 5.27 23.92 -2.73
CA VAL A 7 5.27 24.11 -1.26
C VAL A 7 4.03 24.89 -0.78
N GLU A 8 3.58 25.90 -1.55
CA GLU A 8 2.33 26.62 -1.26
C GLU A 8 1.15 25.63 -1.23
N VAL A 9 1.11 24.71 -2.17
CA VAL A 9 0.06 23.66 -2.24
C VAL A 9 0.12 22.76 -1.01
N TYR A 10 1.31 22.33 -0.60
CA TYR A 10 1.50 21.53 0.62
C TYR A 10 0.91 22.25 1.84
N GLU A 11 1.16 23.56 1.97
CA GLU A 11 0.65 24.37 3.08
C GLU A 11 -0.88 24.45 3.06
N GLU A 12 -1.48 24.63 1.88
CA GLU A 12 -2.93 24.65 1.72
C GLU A 12 -3.55 23.30 2.12
N LEU A 13 -2.93 22.19 1.67
CA LEU A 13 -3.40 20.84 1.97
C LEU A 13 -3.33 20.53 3.47
N ASN A 14 -2.32 21.06 4.18
CA ASN A 14 -2.18 20.88 5.63
C ASN A 14 -3.27 21.58 6.45
N LYS A 15 -3.93 22.59 5.88
CA LYS A 15 -4.93 23.39 6.58
C LYS A 15 -6.31 22.73 6.63
N THR A 16 -6.52 21.65 5.88
CA THR A 16 -7.84 21.01 5.78
C THR A 16 -7.73 19.48 5.83
N ALA A 17 -8.72 18.86 6.47
CA ALA A 17 -8.91 17.40 6.43
C ALA A 17 -10.00 17.01 5.42
N LYS A 18 -10.70 17.98 4.83
CA LYS A 18 -11.84 17.75 3.94
C LYS A 18 -11.37 17.26 2.57
N ARG A 19 -11.80 16.08 2.18
CA ARG A 19 -11.41 15.44 0.91
C ARG A 19 -11.72 16.30 -0.31
N LEU A 20 -12.95 16.81 -0.42
CA LEU A 20 -13.36 17.62 -1.58
C LEU A 20 -12.51 18.89 -1.70
N GLU A 21 -12.20 19.52 -0.56
CA GLU A 21 -11.34 20.71 -0.53
C GLU A 21 -9.92 20.38 -1.00
N LYS A 22 -9.35 19.26 -0.54
CA LYS A 22 -8.05 18.79 -1.00
C LYS A 22 -8.07 18.50 -2.50
N THR A 23 -9.12 17.81 -2.99
CA THR A 23 -9.30 17.52 -4.41
C THR A 23 -9.29 18.82 -5.24
N HIS A 24 -10.03 19.84 -4.77
CA HIS A 24 -10.09 21.15 -5.41
C HIS A 24 -8.70 21.81 -5.45
N ILE A 25 -8.00 21.87 -4.32
CA ILE A 25 -6.65 22.48 -4.22
C ILE A 25 -5.70 21.82 -5.22
N ILE A 26 -5.66 20.49 -5.25
CA ILE A 26 -4.78 19.74 -6.16
C ILE A 26 -5.21 19.97 -7.62
N SER A 27 -6.51 19.96 -7.91
CA SER A 27 -7.00 20.13 -9.28
C SER A 27 -6.64 21.50 -9.85
N GLU A 28 -6.83 22.57 -9.05
CA GLU A 28 -6.45 23.93 -9.47
C GLU A 28 -4.95 24.02 -9.75
N PHE A 29 -4.14 23.44 -8.86
CA PHE A 29 -2.70 23.40 -9.04
C PHE A 29 -2.32 22.62 -10.32
N LEU A 30 -2.87 21.43 -10.53
CA LEU A 30 -2.55 20.59 -11.69
C LEU A 30 -2.93 21.27 -13.03
N ARG A 31 -3.96 22.13 -13.06
CA ARG A 31 -4.32 22.89 -14.27
C ARG A 31 -3.14 23.72 -14.79
N ASP A 32 -2.40 24.33 -13.87
CA ASP A 32 -1.28 25.23 -14.20
C ASP A 32 0.04 24.49 -14.46
N VAL A 33 0.12 23.21 -14.11
CA VAL A 33 1.35 22.39 -14.27
C VAL A 33 1.51 21.99 -15.75
N SER A 34 2.72 22.11 -16.28
CA SER A 34 3.04 21.67 -17.64
C SER A 34 2.99 20.14 -17.76
N VAL A 35 2.85 19.63 -18.97
CA VAL A 35 2.93 18.18 -19.23
C VAL A 35 4.25 17.60 -18.72
N GLU A 36 5.34 18.35 -18.91
CA GLU A 36 6.70 17.94 -18.51
C GLU A 36 6.85 17.81 -16.99
N ASP A 37 6.21 18.71 -16.23
CA ASP A 37 6.30 18.70 -14.76
C ASP A 37 5.25 17.80 -14.10
N ALA A 38 4.20 17.39 -14.82
CA ALA A 38 3.04 16.68 -14.26
C ALA A 38 3.44 15.41 -13.49
N GLU A 39 4.34 14.63 -14.05
CA GLU A 39 4.79 13.38 -13.44
C GLU A 39 5.54 13.64 -12.12
N HIS A 40 6.52 14.55 -12.14
CA HIS A 40 7.33 14.91 -10.95
C HIS A 40 6.44 15.47 -9.84
N VAL A 41 5.55 16.38 -10.19
CA VAL A 41 4.64 17.03 -9.26
C VAL A 41 3.70 16.01 -8.59
N THR A 42 3.15 15.11 -9.39
CA THR A 42 2.20 14.11 -8.88
C THR A 42 2.88 13.17 -7.88
N LEU A 43 4.08 12.68 -8.21
CA LEU A 43 4.86 11.84 -7.28
C LEU A 43 5.19 12.60 -5.99
N LEU A 44 5.64 13.86 -6.11
CA LEU A 44 6.01 14.68 -4.95
C LEU A 44 4.79 15.01 -4.07
N LEU A 45 3.59 15.17 -4.67
CA LEU A 45 2.34 15.35 -3.90
C LEU A 45 2.08 14.12 -3.02
N GLU A 46 2.46 12.93 -3.49
CA GLU A 46 2.34 11.69 -2.72
C GLU A 46 3.53 11.47 -1.77
N GLY A 47 4.48 12.41 -1.73
CA GLY A 47 5.69 12.33 -0.90
C GLY A 47 6.74 11.37 -1.45
N ARG A 48 6.72 11.10 -2.75
CA ARG A 48 7.57 10.09 -3.41
C ARG A 48 8.33 10.66 -4.60
N VAL A 49 9.38 9.96 -5.00
CA VAL A 49 10.12 10.23 -6.25
C VAL A 49 10.18 8.98 -7.14
N PHE A 50 9.62 7.85 -6.68
CA PHE A 50 9.52 6.59 -7.44
C PHE A 50 8.10 6.06 -7.36
N PRO A 51 7.64 5.34 -8.40
CA PRO A 51 6.39 4.58 -8.30
C PRO A 51 6.43 3.56 -7.15
N ASN A 52 5.27 3.21 -6.60
CA ASN A 52 5.17 2.25 -5.50
C ASN A 52 5.78 0.87 -5.82
N TYR A 53 5.74 0.46 -7.09
CA TYR A 53 6.28 -0.83 -7.52
C TYR A 53 7.79 -0.81 -7.75
N ASP A 54 8.42 0.35 -7.70
CA ASP A 54 9.88 0.49 -7.87
C ASP A 54 10.54 0.11 -6.54
N PRO A 55 11.49 -0.84 -6.53
CA PRO A 55 12.08 -1.30 -5.28
C PRO A 55 13.10 -0.33 -4.67
N ARG A 56 13.47 0.72 -5.40
CA ARG A 56 14.47 1.68 -4.89
C ARG A 56 13.92 2.47 -3.71
N GLU A 57 14.76 2.65 -2.71
CA GLU A 57 14.45 3.42 -1.49
C GLU A 57 15.43 4.59 -1.38
N ILE A 58 14.94 5.73 -0.90
CA ILE A 58 15.81 6.90 -0.66
C ILE A 58 16.81 6.55 0.45
N GLY A 59 16.35 5.89 1.51
CA GLY A 59 17.20 5.28 2.54
C GLY A 59 18.08 6.25 3.30
N ILE A 60 17.55 7.40 3.68
CA ILE A 60 18.28 8.41 4.47
C ILE A 60 17.82 8.34 5.92
N ALA A 61 18.77 8.06 6.81
CA ALA A 61 18.53 8.06 8.25
C ALA A 61 18.61 9.50 8.81
N ALA A 62 17.98 9.72 9.95
CA ALA A 62 17.98 11.01 10.64
C ALA A 62 19.41 11.56 10.84
N ARG A 63 20.35 10.69 11.19
CA ARG A 63 21.75 11.08 11.41
C ARG A 63 22.40 11.69 10.15
N THR A 64 22.14 11.12 8.98
CA THR A 64 22.62 11.66 7.69
C THR A 64 21.95 13.00 7.41
N MET A 65 20.67 13.12 7.74
CA MET A 65 19.94 14.39 7.58
C MET A 65 20.53 15.48 8.50
N LEU A 66 20.88 15.17 9.75
CA LEU A 66 21.52 16.13 10.66
C LEU A 66 22.84 16.65 10.07
N LYS A 67 23.67 15.75 9.51
CA LYS A 67 24.92 16.12 8.83
C LYS A 67 24.66 17.03 7.63
N SER A 68 23.62 16.74 6.86
CA SER A 68 23.23 17.52 5.68
C SER A 68 22.82 18.93 6.06
N LEU A 69 22.00 19.05 7.11
CA LEU A 69 21.56 20.36 7.62
C LEU A 69 22.73 21.15 8.17
N SER A 70 23.66 20.51 8.87
CA SER A 70 24.88 21.15 9.37
C SER A 70 25.75 21.65 8.21
N ALA A 71 25.96 20.84 7.19
CA ALA A 71 26.72 21.19 6.00
C ALA A 71 26.11 22.40 5.25
N ALA A 72 24.78 22.45 5.17
CA ALA A 72 24.08 23.51 4.43
C ALA A 72 24.02 24.84 5.20
N THR A 73 23.98 24.80 6.53
CA THR A 73 23.73 25.99 7.36
C THR A 73 24.95 26.47 8.16
N GLY A 74 25.96 25.62 8.33
CA GLY A 74 27.11 25.90 9.19
C GLY A 74 26.81 25.76 10.69
N ILE A 75 25.59 25.34 11.05
CA ILE A 75 25.22 25.11 12.46
C ILE A 75 25.64 23.68 12.85
N SER A 76 26.23 23.53 14.05
CA SER A 76 26.74 22.23 14.50
C SER A 76 25.62 21.19 14.64
N THR A 77 25.94 19.93 14.39
CA THR A 77 24.98 18.82 14.52
C THR A 77 24.39 18.75 15.93
N ASP A 78 25.17 19.07 16.97
CA ASP A 78 24.71 19.07 18.36
C ASP A 78 23.59 20.09 18.60
N LYS A 79 23.77 21.31 18.06
CA LYS A 79 22.75 22.37 18.16
C LYS A 79 21.46 21.97 17.41
N ILE A 80 21.61 21.38 16.21
CA ILE A 80 20.48 20.91 15.41
C ILE A 80 19.76 19.79 16.15
N GLU A 81 20.51 18.84 16.73
CA GLU A 81 19.92 17.72 17.50
C GLU A 81 19.16 18.23 18.73
N ASN A 82 19.71 19.24 19.43
CA ASN A 82 19.03 19.86 20.59
C ASN A 82 17.72 20.51 20.18
N GLU A 83 17.71 21.22 19.05
CA GLU A 83 16.51 21.83 18.49
C GLU A 83 15.48 20.74 18.12
N TRP A 84 15.96 19.64 17.53
CA TRP A 84 15.09 18.49 17.18
C TRP A 84 14.43 17.89 18.42
N LYS A 85 15.17 17.77 19.52
CA LYS A 85 14.62 17.28 20.81
C LYS A 85 13.49 18.17 21.32
N LYS A 86 13.59 19.49 21.08
CA LYS A 86 12.56 20.47 21.49
C LYS A 86 11.33 20.40 20.57
N GLN A 87 11.53 20.32 19.25
CA GLN A 87 10.45 20.45 18.26
C GLN A 87 9.78 19.10 17.93
N GLY A 88 10.50 18.00 18.02
CA GLY A 88 9.99 16.68 17.68
C GLY A 88 9.81 16.40 16.18
N ASP A 89 10.17 17.34 15.31
CA ASP A 89 9.95 17.29 13.86
C ASP A 89 11.18 17.88 13.16
N LEU A 90 11.94 17.03 12.49
CA LEU A 90 13.21 17.45 11.83
C LEU A 90 12.95 18.40 10.63
N GLY A 91 11.82 18.27 9.97
CA GLY A 91 11.40 19.22 8.92
C GLY A 91 11.19 20.63 9.48
N LEU A 92 10.51 20.73 10.62
CA LEU A 92 10.33 22.00 11.32
C LEU A 92 11.65 22.59 11.78
N VAL A 93 12.56 21.74 12.26
CA VAL A 93 13.93 22.16 12.65
C VAL A 93 14.65 22.76 11.44
N ALA A 94 14.58 22.11 10.29
CA ALA A 94 15.20 22.64 9.04
C ALA A 94 14.67 24.03 8.71
N GLU A 95 13.35 24.24 8.81
CA GLU A 95 12.74 25.56 8.59
C GLU A 95 13.31 26.61 9.55
N ILE A 96 13.40 26.29 10.84
CA ILE A 96 13.90 27.20 11.88
C ILE A 96 15.38 27.57 11.62
N ILE A 97 16.26 26.58 11.38
CA ILE A 97 17.69 26.84 11.22
C ILE A 97 18.02 27.56 9.91
N VAL A 98 17.29 27.28 8.84
CA VAL A 98 17.47 27.98 7.55
C VAL A 98 17.06 29.45 7.70
N LYS A 99 16.00 29.72 8.47
CA LYS A 99 15.52 31.07 8.76
C LYS A 99 16.55 31.90 9.54
N THR A 100 17.36 31.26 10.40
CA THR A 100 18.38 31.94 11.21
C THR A 100 19.72 32.10 10.46
N LYS A 101 19.87 31.49 9.29
CA LYS A 101 21.09 31.56 8.48
C LYS A 101 21.33 33.00 7.99
N LYS A 102 22.39 33.61 8.46
CA LYS A 102 22.71 35.03 8.18
C LYS A 102 23.42 35.28 6.84
N GLN A 103 23.79 34.24 6.11
CA GLN A 103 24.46 34.39 4.82
C GLN A 103 23.45 34.27 3.67
N SER A 104 23.00 35.40 3.19
CA SER A 104 22.39 35.47 1.87
C SER A 104 23.52 35.36 0.86
N THR A 105 23.65 34.25 0.19
CA THR A 105 24.44 34.16 -1.02
C THR A 105 23.84 35.14 -2.04
N LEU A 106 24.65 35.97 -2.59
CA LEU A 106 24.29 37.04 -3.57
C LEU A 106 23.59 36.50 -4.85
N GLN A 107 23.47 35.20 -5.00
CA GLN A 107 22.76 34.54 -6.09
C GLN A 107 22.07 33.28 -5.57
N SER A 108 20.91 33.41 -4.96
CA SER A 108 20.09 32.26 -4.68
C SER A 108 19.38 31.86 -5.98
N THR A 109 19.88 30.85 -6.65
CA THR A 109 19.15 30.20 -7.74
C THR A 109 17.87 29.59 -7.13
N LYS A 110 16.72 30.02 -7.64
CA LYS A 110 15.43 29.47 -7.20
C LYS A 110 15.38 27.97 -7.48
N LEU A 111 14.97 27.19 -6.50
CA LEU A 111 14.79 25.74 -6.65
C LEU A 111 13.64 25.45 -7.61
N THR A 112 13.87 24.51 -8.52
CA THR A 112 12.84 23.97 -9.40
C THR A 112 12.36 22.63 -8.86
N VAL A 113 11.13 22.26 -9.20
CA VAL A 113 10.56 20.94 -8.92
C VAL A 113 11.50 19.86 -9.48
N LYS A 114 11.97 20.04 -10.71
CA LYS A 114 12.88 19.10 -11.38
C LYS A 114 14.16 18.88 -10.58
N LYS A 115 14.79 19.96 -10.08
CA LYS A 115 16.05 19.89 -9.30
C LYS A 115 15.83 19.11 -8.00
N VAL A 116 14.77 19.44 -7.26
CA VAL A 116 14.43 18.74 -6.01
C VAL A 116 14.19 17.25 -6.28
N PHE A 117 13.37 16.96 -7.29
CA PHE A 117 13.02 15.60 -7.68
C PHE A 117 14.26 14.76 -8.05
N GLU A 118 15.10 15.30 -8.93
CA GLU A 118 16.31 14.62 -9.42
C GLU A 118 17.34 14.38 -8.31
N ASN A 119 17.61 15.37 -7.46
CA ASN A 119 18.55 15.21 -6.35
C ASN A 119 18.09 14.13 -5.37
N ILE A 120 16.79 14.11 -5.04
CA ILE A 120 16.24 13.09 -4.14
C ILE A 120 16.33 11.70 -4.79
N ARG A 121 16.02 11.58 -6.09
CA ARG A 121 16.16 10.30 -6.82
C ARG A 121 17.60 9.78 -6.77
N LYS A 122 18.58 10.66 -6.96
CA LYS A 122 19.99 10.27 -6.94
C LYS A 122 20.41 9.64 -5.61
N LEU A 123 19.76 10.02 -4.49
CA LEU A 123 20.06 9.43 -3.17
C LEU A 123 19.87 7.91 -3.18
N ALA A 124 18.85 7.41 -3.88
CA ALA A 124 18.56 5.98 -3.98
C ALA A 124 19.62 5.22 -4.82
N GLU A 125 20.31 5.92 -5.70
CA GLU A 125 21.36 5.34 -6.57
C GLU A 125 22.70 5.17 -5.83
N LEU A 126 22.89 5.89 -4.73
CA LEU A 126 24.12 5.86 -3.93
C LEU A 126 24.01 4.79 -2.85
N GLN A 127 24.54 3.60 -3.11
CA GLN A 127 24.53 2.46 -2.18
C GLN A 127 25.97 2.01 -1.86
N GLY A 128 26.12 1.42 -0.67
CA GLY A 128 27.39 0.88 -0.22
C GLY A 128 28.23 1.84 0.62
N GLU A 129 29.38 1.36 1.05
CA GLU A 129 30.31 2.11 1.90
C GLU A 129 30.88 3.32 1.16
N GLY A 130 31.11 4.39 1.89
CA GLY A 130 31.71 5.62 1.36
C GLY A 130 30.75 6.55 0.64
N THR A 131 29.45 6.23 0.57
CA THR A 131 28.46 7.06 -0.14
C THR A 131 27.83 8.14 0.74
N VAL A 132 28.03 8.09 2.05
CA VAL A 132 27.39 9.01 3.02
C VAL A 132 27.68 10.47 2.69
N ASP A 133 28.95 10.80 2.41
CA ASP A 133 29.35 12.20 2.12
C ASP A 133 28.68 12.72 0.84
N ARG A 134 28.54 11.87 -0.17
CA ARG A 134 27.86 12.24 -1.43
C ARG A 134 26.36 12.45 -1.20
N LYS A 135 25.75 11.63 -0.35
CA LYS A 135 24.34 11.80 0.05
C LYS A 135 24.16 13.12 0.80
N VAL A 136 25.05 13.40 1.76
CA VAL A 136 25.06 14.67 2.51
C VAL A 136 25.13 15.85 1.55
N GLN A 137 26.04 15.80 0.57
CA GLN A 137 26.23 16.87 -0.42
C GLN A 137 24.97 17.10 -1.26
N LEU A 138 24.32 16.05 -1.74
CA LEU A 138 23.09 16.17 -2.55
C LEU A 138 21.96 16.85 -1.77
N ILE A 139 21.80 16.49 -0.50
CA ILE A 139 20.77 17.09 0.37
C ILE A 139 21.17 18.54 0.70
N ALA A 140 22.43 18.76 1.09
CA ALA A 140 22.94 20.10 1.44
C ALA A 140 22.81 21.09 0.27
N GLU A 141 23.03 20.62 -0.95
CA GLU A 141 22.84 21.42 -2.16
C GLU A 141 21.42 21.98 -2.25
N LEU A 142 20.42 21.15 -1.97
CA LEU A 142 19.02 21.57 -1.98
C LEU A 142 18.75 22.56 -0.83
N ILE A 143 19.18 22.23 0.39
CA ILE A 143 18.91 23.04 1.58
C ILE A 143 19.60 24.41 1.49
N THR A 144 20.80 24.46 0.90
CA THR A 144 21.56 25.72 0.71
C THR A 144 20.76 26.70 -0.16
N SER A 145 20.08 26.20 -1.18
CA SER A 145 19.28 27.03 -2.12
C SER A 145 17.83 27.22 -1.66
N ALA A 146 17.40 26.48 -0.63
CA ALA A 146 16.00 26.47 -0.21
C ALA A 146 15.62 27.67 0.67
N LYS A 147 14.41 28.16 0.50
CA LYS A 147 13.74 29.03 1.45
C LYS A 147 13.41 28.20 2.71
N PRO A 148 13.20 28.83 3.89
CA PRO A 148 12.92 28.08 5.11
C PRO A 148 11.81 27.03 4.95
N LEU A 149 10.66 27.41 4.40
CA LEU A 149 9.53 26.51 4.22
C LEU A 149 9.83 25.40 3.19
N GLU A 150 10.57 25.72 2.14
CA GLU A 150 11.04 24.73 1.16
C GLU A 150 11.90 23.66 1.83
N SER A 151 12.81 24.08 2.73
CA SER A 151 13.71 23.15 3.45
C SER A 151 12.91 22.17 4.32
N ARG A 152 11.83 22.64 4.94
CA ARG A 152 10.92 21.80 5.74
C ARG A 152 10.38 20.63 4.90
N TYR A 153 9.86 20.92 3.70
CA TYR A 153 9.25 19.90 2.85
C TYR A 153 10.26 19.01 2.14
N ILE A 154 11.45 19.54 1.83
CA ILE A 154 12.55 18.71 1.32
C ILE A 154 12.93 17.65 2.35
N VAL A 155 13.14 18.06 3.61
CA VAL A 155 13.48 17.14 4.71
C VAL A 155 12.38 16.09 4.89
N LYS A 156 11.12 16.51 4.90
CA LYS A 156 9.98 15.60 5.04
C LYS A 156 9.90 14.59 3.89
N THR A 157 10.17 15.01 2.66
CA THR A 157 10.16 14.12 1.49
C THR A 157 11.29 13.09 1.60
N VAL A 158 12.52 13.56 1.91
CA VAL A 158 13.70 12.70 2.02
C VAL A 158 13.54 11.65 3.14
N LEU A 159 12.93 12.04 4.26
CA LEU A 159 12.73 11.14 5.42
C LEU A 159 11.43 10.34 5.36
N ASP A 160 10.67 10.45 4.27
CA ASP A 160 9.37 9.78 4.11
C ASP A 160 8.39 10.20 5.23
N GLU A 161 8.36 11.50 5.52
CA GLU A 161 7.51 12.09 6.58
C GLU A 161 6.45 13.05 6.05
N MET A 162 6.21 13.05 4.74
CA MET A 162 5.13 13.85 4.14
C MET A 162 3.77 13.31 4.61
N ARG A 163 2.97 14.16 5.22
CA ARG A 163 1.66 13.79 5.79
C ARG A 163 0.60 14.84 5.46
N ILE A 164 0.42 15.05 4.19
CA ILE A 164 -0.58 16.02 3.70
C ILE A 164 -1.89 15.34 3.28
N GLY A 165 -1.98 14.02 3.51
CA GLY A 165 -3.20 13.25 3.29
C GLY A 165 -3.60 13.15 1.81
N VAL A 166 -2.63 12.96 0.93
CA VAL A 166 -2.86 12.82 -0.53
C VAL A 166 -2.65 11.37 -0.98
N GLY A 167 -2.26 10.51 -0.08
CA GLY A 167 -1.93 9.09 -0.37
C GLY A 167 -3.10 8.18 -0.70
N GLU A 168 -4.29 8.76 -0.90
CA GLU A 168 -5.46 7.96 -1.25
C GLU A 168 -5.81 8.04 -2.74
N UNK A 169 -6.08 7.06 -3.11
CA UNK A 169 -6.42 6.91 -4.46
C UNK A 169 -7.52 7.86 -4.90
N UNK A 170 -8.34 8.11 -4.20
CA UNK A 170 -9.42 8.93 -4.51
C UNK A 170 -9.07 10.38 -4.67
N UNK A 171 -8.16 10.71 -3.98
CA UNK A 171 -7.70 12.02 -4.05
C UNK A 171 -6.97 12.35 -5.31
N UNK A 172 -6.20 11.56 -5.75
CA UNK A 172 -5.45 11.73 -6.91
C UNK A 172 -6.26 11.57 -8.16
N ARG A 173 -7.07 10.53 -8.13
CA ARG A 173 -7.98 10.28 -9.27
C ARG A 173 -8.91 11.46 -9.56
N ASP A 174 -9.65 11.84 -8.56
CA ASP A 174 -10.64 12.92 -8.73
C ASP A 174 -9.96 14.25 -9.09
N SER A 175 -8.80 14.53 -8.51
CA SER A 175 -8.05 15.76 -8.85
C SER A 175 -7.62 15.77 -10.32
N ILE A 176 -7.23 14.63 -10.86
CA ILE A 176 -6.86 14.49 -12.28
C ILE A 176 -8.10 14.73 -13.17
N ILE A 177 -9.24 14.15 -12.79
CA ILE A 177 -10.50 14.34 -13.53
C ILE A 177 -10.89 15.84 -13.54
N TRP A 178 -10.88 16.47 -12.37
CA TRP A 178 -11.28 17.88 -12.24
C TRP A 178 -10.33 18.80 -12.98
N SER A 179 -9.01 18.57 -12.89
CA SER A 179 -8.01 19.44 -13.53
C SER A 179 -8.04 19.32 -15.06
N SER A 180 -8.17 18.09 -15.58
CA SER A 180 -8.06 17.85 -17.03
C SER A 180 -9.40 17.98 -17.76
N PHE A 181 -10.51 17.62 -17.11
CA PHE A 181 -11.83 17.52 -17.76
C PHE A 181 -12.93 18.30 -17.03
N GLY A 182 -12.61 18.93 -15.91
CA GLY A 182 -13.60 19.62 -15.04
C GLY A 182 -14.41 20.69 -15.78
N ASN A 183 -13.77 21.49 -16.61
CA ASN A 183 -14.45 22.54 -17.37
C ASN A 183 -15.45 21.93 -18.38
N GLU A 184 -15.05 20.87 -19.07
CA GLU A 184 -15.91 20.19 -20.06
C GLU A 184 -17.09 19.46 -19.39
N ILE A 185 -16.88 18.93 -18.18
CA ILE A 185 -17.93 18.28 -17.38
C ILE A 185 -18.85 19.32 -16.76
N GLY A 186 -18.32 20.51 -16.46
CA GLY A 186 -19.05 21.57 -15.75
C GLY A 186 -18.96 21.42 -14.23
N ILE A 187 -17.83 20.91 -13.71
CA ILE A 187 -17.62 20.72 -12.28
C ILE A 187 -17.48 22.08 -11.59
N LYS A 188 -18.24 22.28 -10.51
CA LYS A 188 -18.17 23.47 -9.66
C LYS A 188 -18.06 23.05 -8.21
N TYR A 189 -17.05 23.54 -7.51
CA TYR A 189 -16.84 23.27 -6.10
C TYR A 189 -17.10 24.55 -5.30
N VAL A 190 -17.93 24.44 -4.26
CA VAL A 190 -18.27 25.53 -3.36
C VAL A 190 -17.60 25.29 -2.00
N ARG A 191 -16.57 26.06 -1.72
CA ARG A 191 -15.73 25.91 -0.53
C ARG A 191 -16.49 26.06 0.79
N GLU A 192 -17.37 27.07 0.88
CA GLU A 192 -18.15 27.38 2.10
C GLU A 192 -18.98 26.17 2.58
N GLY A 193 -19.68 25.50 1.67
CA GLY A 193 -20.49 24.32 1.96
C GLY A 193 -19.75 23.00 1.88
N ASN A 194 -18.51 23.01 1.36
CA ASN A 194 -17.78 21.80 0.99
C ASN A 194 -18.63 20.91 0.07
N GLU A 195 -19.26 21.54 -0.93
CA GLU A 195 -20.21 20.89 -1.86
C GLU A 195 -19.67 20.88 -3.28
N ILE A 196 -20.06 19.87 -4.02
CA ILE A 196 -19.69 19.75 -5.44
C ILE A 196 -20.94 19.59 -6.30
N ASP A 197 -20.97 20.36 -7.39
CA ASP A 197 -21.91 20.19 -8.50
C ASP A 197 -21.13 19.58 -9.64
N ILE A 198 -21.50 18.40 -10.05
CA ILE A 198 -20.77 17.66 -11.11
C ILE A 198 -21.18 18.10 -12.52
N GLY A 199 -22.29 18.81 -12.66
CA GLY A 199 -22.75 19.21 -13.99
C GLY A 199 -23.20 18.01 -14.82
N ASP A 200 -22.44 17.64 -15.85
CA ASP A 200 -22.77 16.51 -16.74
C ASP A 200 -22.28 15.19 -16.14
N ARG A 201 -23.18 14.47 -15.49
CA ARG A 201 -22.89 13.19 -14.81
C ARG A 201 -22.40 12.10 -15.78
N GLU A 202 -22.94 12.06 -16.99
CA GLU A 202 -22.56 11.06 -18.00
C GLU A 202 -21.10 11.28 -18.45
N LYS A 203 -20.76 12.54 -18.73
CA LYS A 203 -19.36 12.90 -19.06
C LYS A 203 -18.42 12.58 -17.90
N TYR A 204 -18.82 12.94 -16.68
CA TYR A 204 -18.02 12.65 -15.48
C TYR A 204 -17.70 11.15 -15.41
N ASN A 205 -18.71 10.29 -15.53
CA ASN A 205 -18.53 8.84 -15.46
C ASN A 205 -17.57 8.34 -16.56
N LYS A 206 -17.72 8.84 -17.79
CA LYS A 206 -16.84 8.50 -18.90
C LYS A 206 -15.36 8.81 -18.61
N TYR A 207 -15.09 10.02 -18.12
CA TYR A 207 -13.72 10.44 -17.79
C TYR A 207 -13.18 9.72 -16.55
N ALA A 208 -14.04 9.51 -15.55
CA ALA A 208 -13.67 8.79 -14.34
C ALA A 208 -13.27 7.33 -14.64
N ASP A 209 -14.05 6.68 -15.53
CA ASP A 209 -13.76 5.30 -15.98
C ASP A 209 -12.41 5.24 -16.72
N ALA A 210 -12.15 6.23 -17.59
CA ALA A 210 -10.89 6.28 -18.35
C ALA A 210 -9.69 6.49 -17.43
N VAL A 211 -9.79 7.40 -16.46
CA VAL A 211 -8.73 7.68 -15.49
C VAL A 211 -8.50 6.45 -14.60
N GLN A 212 -9.60 5.84 -14.11
CA GLN A 212 -9.51 4.65 -13.25
C GLN A 212 -8.88 3.48 -14.01
N ARG A 213 -9.32 3.22 -15.25
CA ARG A 213 -8.74 2.16 -16.09
C ARG A 213 -7.23 2.37 -16.27
N ALA A 214 -6.84 3.60 -16.61
CA ALA A 214 -5.42 3.93 -16.80
C ALA A 214 -4.61 3.65 -15.52
N TYR A 215 -5.14 4.05 -14.38
CA TYR A 215 -4.51 3.79 -13.07
C TYR A 215 -4.42 2.29 -12.78
N ASP A 216 -5.49 1.53 -13.03
CA ASP A 216 -5.52 0.09 -12.76
C ASP A 216 -4.43 -0.67 -13.55
N LEU A 217 -4.08 -0.16 -14.74
CA LEU A 217 -3.06 -0.77 -15.60
C LEU A 217 -1.63 -0.29 -15.31
N THR A 218 -1.46 0.91 -14.74
CA THR A 218 -0.13 1.52 -14.52
C THR A 218 0.28 1.57 -13.05
N ASN A 219 -0.70 1.57 -12.15
CA ASN A 219 -0.51 1.77 -10.70
C ASN A 219 0.23 3.06 -10.37
N GLU A 220 0.14 4.06 -11.24
CA GLU A 220 0.87 5.30 -11.04
C GLU A 220 0.08 6.51 -11.53
N PHE A 221 -0.41 7.31 -10.58
CA PHE A 221 -1.14 8.52 -10.90
C PHE A 221 -0.27 9.56 -11.64
N ALA A 222 1.04 9.53 -11.46
CA ALA A 222 1.94 10.43 -12.18
C ALA A 222 1.84 10.22 -13.71
N GLU A 223 1.86 8.96 -14.14
CA GLU A 223 1.70 8.61 -15.57
C GLU A 223 0.29 8.98 -16.06
N VAL A 224 -0.72 8.70 -15.23
CA VAL A 224 -2.13 9.01 -15.55
C VAL A 224 -2.34 10.52 -15.67
N ALA A 225 -1.81 11.32 -14.75
CA ALA A 225 -1.92 12.78 -14.79
C ALA A 225 -1.30 13.36 -16.07
N LYS A 226 -0.13 12.86 -16.44
CA LYS A 226 0.57 13.27 -17.67
C LYS A 226 -0.26 12.96 -18.91
N ALA A 227 -0.83 11.75 -18.98
CA ALA A 227 -1.68 11.33 -20.10
C ALA A 227 -2.99 12.15 -20.15
N ALA A 228 -3.62 12.39 -19.01
CA ALA A 228 -4.86 13.15 -18.91
C ALA A 228 -4.69 14.60 -19.39
N LYS A 229 -3.54 15.22 -19.12
CA LYS A 229 -3.23 16.57 -19.60
C LYS A 229 -3.19 16.63 -21.13
N LYS A 230 -2.85 15.52 -21.79
CA LYS A 230 -2.82 15.42 -23.26
C LYS A 230 -4.20 15.10 -23.83
N GLY A 231 -5.12 14.61 -23.00
CA GLY A 231 -6.50 14.35 -23.39
C GLY A 231 -6.96 12.90 -23.21
N LEU A 232 -8.25 12.68 -23.46
CA LEU A 232 -8.91 11.38 -23.30
C LEU A 232 -8.25 10.28 -24.15
N LYS A 233 -7.90 10.59 -25.39
CA LYS A 233 -7.29 9.62 -26.30
C LYS A 233 -5.98 9.05 -25.75
N GLU A 234 -5.14 9.88 -25.12
CA GLU A 234 -3.89 9.45 -24.51
C GLU A 234 -4.15 8.50 -23.32
N LEU A 235 -5.16 8.80 -22.50
CA LEU A 235 -5.59 7.91 -21.42
C LEU A 235 -6.04 6.55 -21.96
N GLU A 236 -6.87 6.57 -23.00
CA GLU A 236 -7.42 5.35 -23.62
C GLU A 236 -6.33 4.49 -24.28
N ASN A 237 -5.23 5.11 -24.72
CA ASN A 237 -4.09 4.43 -25.33
C ASN A 237 -3.15 3.76 -24.33
N ILE A 238 -3.33 4.01 -23.03
CA ILE A 238 -2.52 3.34 -22.01
C ILE A 238 -2.83 1.84 -22.02
N GLU A 239 -1.79 1.03 -22.14
CA GLU A 239 -1.90 -0.44 -22.21
C GLU A 239 -1.13 -1.10 -21.05
N MET A 240 -1.54 -2.32 -20.73
CA MET A 240 -0.86 -3.19 -19.78
C MET A 240 0.55 -3.52 -20.30
N LYS A 241 1.54 -3.50 -19.41
CA LYS A 241 2.94 -3.82 -19.75
C LYS A 241 3.48 -4.87 -18.78
N VAL A 242 4.08 -5.92 -19.32
CA VAL A 242 4.80 -6.91 -18.49
C VAL A 242 5.94 -6.20 -17.75
N GLY A 243 6.06 -6.45 -16.46
CA GLY A 243 7.05 -5.80 -15.60
C GLY A 243 6.50 -4.63 -14.79
N ILE A 244 5.30 -4.16 -15.14
CA ILE A 244 4.57 -3.14 -14.38
C ILE A 244 3.33 -3.81 -13.79
N PRO A 245 3.22 -3.91 -12.45
CA PRO A 245 2.09 -4.63 -11.85
C PRO A 245 0.76 -3.90 -12.09
N ILE A 246 -0.32 -4.67 -12.21
CA ILE A 246 -1.66 -4.09 -12.31
C ILE A 246 -2.39 -4.25 -10.98
N GLN A 247 -3.40 -3.43 -10.76
CA GLN A 247 -4.24 -3.54 -9.56
C GLN A 247 -4.93 -4.91 -9.54
N VAL A 248 -4.94 -5.56 -8.38
CA VAL A 248 -5.53 -6.90 -8.24
C VAL A 248 -7.05 -6.81 -8.09
N MET A 249 -7.75 -7.77 -8.69
CA MET A 249 -9.19 -7.92 -8.45
C MET A 249 -9.41 -8.41 -7.01
N LEU A 250 -10.41 -7.85 -6.34
CA LEU A 250 -10.72 -8.12 -4.94
C LEU A 250 -12.04 -8.89 -4.81
N ALA A 251 -12.13 -9.71 -3.76
CA ALA A 251 -13.31 -10.53 -3.48
C ALA A 251 -14.27 -9.83 -2.53
N LEU A 252 -15.55 -9.95 -2.79
CA LEU A 252 -16.59 -9.65 -1.80
C LEU A 252 -16.61 -10.80 -0.77
N LYS A 253 -17.17 -10.56 0.39
CA LYS A 253 -17.34 -11.58 1.42
C LYS A 253 -18.78 -12.08 1.42
N VAL A 254 -18.96 -13.38 1.59
CA VAL A 254 -20.28 -13.99 1.84
C VAL A 254 -20.21 -14.83 3.12
N ASP A 255 -21.34 -14.96 3.79
CA ASP A 255 -21.45 -15.68 5.06
C ASP A 255 -22.04 -17.09 4.91
N THR A 256 -22.65 -17.39 3.77
CA THR A 256 -23.23 -18.71 3.49
C THR A 256 -22.86 -19.17 2.08
N VAL A 257 -22.94 -20.48 1.86
CA VAL A 257 -22.75 -21.11 0.54
C VAL A 257 -23.83 -20.61 -0.43
N GLU A 258 -25.07 -20.46 0.05
CA GLU A 258 -26.19 -19.96 -0.74
C GLU A 258 -25.90 -18.55 -1.29
N GLU A 259 -25.45 -17.63 -0.43
CA GLU A 259 -25.06 -16.29 -0.84
C GLU A 259 -23.94 -16.32 -1.90
N GLY A 260 -23.02 -17.26 -1.75
CA GLY A 260 -21.95 -17.48 -2.73
C GLY A 260 -22.53 -17.77 -4.11
N PHE A 261 -23.42 -18.75 -4.18
CA PHE A 261 -24.11 -19.13 -5.43
C PHE A 261 -24.96 -17.99 -5.99
N GLU A 262 -25.67 -17.28 -5.13
CA GLU A 262 -26.52 -16.14 -5.56
C GLU A 262 -25.68 -15.05 -6.22
N THR A 263 -24.48 -14.84 -5.70
CA THR A 263 -23.59 -13.77 -6.20
C THR A 263 -22.91 -14.16 -7.51
N VAL A 264 -22.35 -15.37 -7.62
CA VAL A 264 -21.54 -15.76 -8.78
C VAL A 264 -22.31 -16.61 -9.82
N GLY A 265 -23.48 -17.13 -9.46
CA GLY A 265 -24.29 -17.96 -10.34
C GLY A 265 -23.97 -19.46 -10.22
N LYS A 266 -24.75 -20.29 -10.94
CA LYS A 266 -24.57 -21.73 -11.03
C LYS A 266 -24.54 -22.14 -12.49
N PRO A 267 -23.64 -23.03 -12.91
CA PRO A 267 -22.48 -23.53 -12.16
C PRO A 267 -21.45 -22.45 -11.92
N CYS A 268 -20.60 -22.65 -10.92
CA CYS A 268 -19.47 -21.73 -10.65
C CYS A 268 -18.24 -22.55 -10.31
N ALA A 269 -17.08 -21.89 -10.31
CA ALA A 269 -15.85 -22.48 -9.80
C ALA A 269 -15.75 -22.21 -8.30
N VAL A 270 -15.39 -23.23 -7.51
CA VAL A 270 -14.95 -23.02 -6.13
C VAL A 270 -13.50 -23.48 -6.03
N GLU A 271 -12.70 -22.69 -5.32
CA GLU A 271 -11.28 -22.91 -5.15
C GLU A 271 -10.91 -22.79 -3.67
N PHE A 272 -9.84 -23.42 -3.25
CA PHE A 272 -9.32 -23.25 -1.89
C PHE A 272 -8.94 -21.78 -1.69
N LYS A 273 -9.34 -21.23 -0.54
CA LYS A 273 -8.86 -19.93 -0.10
C LYS A 273 -7.65 -20.16 0.78
N TYR A 274 -6.50 -20.00 0.17
CA TYR A 274 -5.21 -20.22 0.82
C TYR A 274 -4.91 -19.13 1.85
N ASP A 275 -4.18 -19.47 2.90
CA ASP A 275 -3.68 -18.54 3.89
C ASP A 275 -2.20 -18.27 3.61
N GLY A 276 -1.96 -17.57 2.51
CA GLY A 276 -0.63 -17.21 2.06
C GLY A 276 -0.51 -15.72 1.78
N PHE A 277 0.32 -15.38 0.83
CA PHE A 277 0.40 -14.01 0.33
C PHE A 277 0.29 -14.02 -1.20
N ARG A 278 -0.44 -13.04 -1.68
CA ARG A 278 -0.72 -12.90 -3.11
C ARG A 278 0.54 -12.45 -3.84
N LEU A 279 0.87 -13.14 -4.93
CA LEU A 279 1.97 -12.77 -5.83
C LEU A 279 1.45 -12.68 -7.25
N GLN A 280 1.72 -11.53 -7.87
CA GLN A 280 1.54 -11.33 -9.29
C GLN A 280 2.90 -11.60 -9.95
N CYS A 281 2.96 -12.59 -10.83
CA CYS A 281 4.22 -13.02 -11.45
C CYS A 281 4.24 -12.61 -12.92
N HIS A 282 5.30 -11.90 -13.33
CA HIS A 282 5.50 -11.40 -14.68
C HIS A 282 6.67 -12.09 -15.34
N GLY A 283 6.50 -12.58 -16.56
CA GLY A 283 7.59 -13.10 -17.40
C GLY A 283 7.70 -12.28 -18.68
N ASP A 284 8.91 -11.83 -19.01
CA ASP A 284 9.14 -10.90 -20.13
C ASP A 284 9.51 -11.59 -21.46
N GLY A 285 9.60 -12.90 -21.49
CA GLY A 285 9.98 -13.65 -22.68
C GLY A 285 11.49 -13.84 -22.84
N ASN A 286 12.29 -13.17 -22.02
CA ASN A 286 13.77 -13.26 -22.03
C ASN A 286 14.30 -14.02 -20.80
N GLY A 287 13.43 -14.71 -20.09
CA GLY A 287 13.79 -15.43 -18.88
C GLY A 287 13.78 -14.58 -17.60
N ASN A 288 13.48 -13.31 -17.71
CA ASN A 288 13.38 -12.43 -16.53
C ASN A 288 11.99 -12.57 -15.90
N ILE A 289 11.98 -12.81 -14.60
CA ILE A 289 10.75 -12.94 -13.82
C ILE A 289 10.74 -11.81 -12.80
N LYS A 290 9.59 -11.15 -12.64
CA LYS A 290 9.34 -10.17 -11.56
C LYS A 290 8.16 -10.63 -10.74
N LEU A 291 8.26 -10.47 -9.43
CA LEU A 291 7.22 -10.86 -8.46
C LEU A 291 6.76 -9.62 -7.70
N PHE A 292 5.44 -9.40 -7.66
CA PHE A 292 4.85 -8.26 -6.96
C PHE A 292 3.83 -8.75 -5.93
N THR A 293 3.85 -8.16 -4.73
CA THR A 293 2.89 -8.47 -3.67
C THR A 293 1.53 -7.86 -3.98
N ARG A 294 0.53 -8.12 -3.13
CA ARG A 294 -0.80 -7.48 -3.19
C ARG A 294 -0.69 -5.95 -3.16
N ARG A 295 0.33 -5.41 -2.49
CA ARG A 295 0.61 -3.98 -2.43
C ARG A 295 1.41 -3.50 -3.64
N LEU A 296 1.68 -4.40 -4.59
CA LEU A 296 2.41 -4.13 -5.83
C LEU A 296 3.89 -3.78 -5.59
N GLU A 297 4.41 -4.17 -4.43
CA GLU A 297 5.83 -4.04 -4.10
C GLU A 297 6.62 -5.18 -4.78
N ASN A 298 7.75 -4.82 -5.38
CA ASN A 298 8.63 -5.80 -6.03
C ASN A 298 9.38 -6.61 -4.97
N VAL A 299 9.14 -7.91 -4.93
CA VAL A 299 9.77 -8.83 -3.98
C VAL A 299 10.57 -9.94 -4.70
N THR A 300 10.95 -9.70 -5.93
CA THR A 300 11.66 -10.68 -6.77
C THR A 300 12.89 -11.25 -6.05
N ASN A 301 13.69 -10.38 -5.43
CA ASN A 301 14.95 -10.78 -4.78
C ASN A 301 14.73 -11.63 -3.50
N GLN A 302 13.58 -11.49 -2.86
CA GLN A 302 13.24 -12.23 -1.63
C GLN A 302 12.79 -13.67 -1.91
N PHE A 303 12.44 -13.99 -3.16
CA PHE A 303 11.87 -15.28 -3.54
C PHE A 303 12.57 -15.89 -4.75
N PRO A 304 13.89 -16.15 -4.67
CA PRO A 304 14.62 -16.74 -5.80
C PRO A 304 14.13 -18.13 -6.17
N ASP A 305 13.64 -18.89 -5.20
CA ASP A 305 13.01 -20.21 -5.41
C ASP A 305 11.74 -20.09 -6.27
N VAL A 306 10.88 -19.14 -5.95
CA VAL A 306 9.64 -18.90 -6.73
C VAL A 306 9.98 -18.43 -8.14
N VAL A 307 10.96 -17.53 -8.29
CA VAL A 307 11.44 -17.06 -9.61
C VAL A 307 11.82 -18.27 -10.47
N GLU A 308 12.59 -19.19 -9.92
CA GLU A 308 13.04 -20.39 -10.64
C GLU A 308 11.87 -21.32 -10.98
N HIS A 309 10.94 -21.53 -10.04
CA HIS A 309 9.74 -22.35 -10.26
C HIS A 309 8.89 -21.78 -11.41
N VAL A 310 8.69 -20.47 -11.43
CA VAL A 310 7.92 -19.77 -12.48
C VAL A 310 8.65 -19.90 -13.83
N ARG A 311 9.95 -19.61 -13.84
CA ARG A 311 10.77 -19.68 -15.06
C ARG A 311 10.72 -21.06 -15.73
N LYS A 312 10.82 -22.12 -14.93
CA LYS A 312 10.87 -23.52 -15.44
C LYS A 312 9.49 -24.07 -15.81
N ASN A 313 8.42 -23.59 -15.19
CA ASN A 313 7.13 -24.28 -15.24
C ASN A 313 6.01 -23.49 -15.94
N VAL A 314 6.21 -22.23 -16.28
CA VAL A 314 5.22 -21.46 -17.06
C VAL A 314 5.63 -21.53 -18.54
N LYS A 315 4.80 -22.22 -19.33
CA LYS A 315 5.07 -22.47 -20.76
C LYS A 315 4.40 -21.38 -21.61
N ALA A 316 4.89 -20.15 -21.47
CA ALA A 316 4.47 -18.98 -22.23
C ALA A 316 5.68 -18.07 -22.40
N LYS A 317 5.71 -17.30 -23.49
CA LYS A 317 6.80 -16.33 -23.71
C LYS A 317 6.64 -15.16 -22.75
N THR A 318 5.55 -14.42 -22.89
CA THR A 318 5.25 -13.31 -22.00
C THR A 318 3.96 -13.61 -21.24
N PHE A 319 3.94 -13.27 -19.95
CA PHE A 319 2.76 -13.57 -19.13
C PHE A 319 2.71 -12.71 -17.88
N ILE A 320 1.49 -12.53 -17.39
CA ILE A 320 1.21 -12.05 -16.03
C ILE A 320 0.21 -13.05 -15.45
N ILE A 321 0.61 -13.73 -14.38
CA ILE A 321 -0.26 -14.66 -13.65
C ILE A 321 -0.49 -14.17 -12.23
N ASP A 322 -1.66 -14.48 -11.70
CA ASP A 322 -2.05 -14.14 -10.34
C ASP A 322 -2.04 -15.43 -9.51
N SER A 323 -1.49 -15.37 -8.32
CA SER A 323 -1.22 -16.57 -7.53
C SER A 323 -1.19 -16.28 -6.04
N GLU A 324 -1.22 -17.36 -5.24
CA GLU A 324 -1.01 -17.31 -3.80
C GLU A 324 0.21 -18.16 -3.46
N ALA A 325 1.20 -17.56 -2.81
CA ALA A 325 2.36 -18.28 -2.28
C ALA A 325 2.02 -18.72 -0.86
N VAL A 326 2.08 -20.02 -0.62
CA VAL A 326 1.63 -20.62 0.64
C VAL A 326 2.80 -21.41 1.24
N GLY A 327 3.13 -21.10 2.50
CA GLY A 327 4.13 -21.86 3.25
C GLY A 327 3.68 -23.29 3.50
N PHE A 328 4.60 -24.21 3.60
CA PHE A 328 4.27 -25.59 3.97
C PHE A 328 5.36 -26.19 4.84
N ASP A 329 4.96 -27.15 5.66
CA ASP A 329 5.86 -27.93 6.50
C ASP A 329 6.51 -29.01 5.63
N LYS A 330 7.84 -29.03 5.58
CA LYS A 330 8.62 -30.00 4.76
C LYS A 330 8.37 -31.45 5.13
N LYS A 331 8.09 -31.72 6.40
CA LYS A 331 7.93 -33.10 6.91
C LYS A 331 6.53 -33.64 6.61
N THR A 332 5.51 -32.83 6.89
CA THR A 332 4.10 -33.25 6.77
C THR A 332 3.45 -32.87 5.43
N GLY A 333 4.00 -31.88 4.74
CA GLY A 333 3.43 -31.33 3.51
C GLY A 333 2.22 -30.43 3.75
N LYS A 334 1.80 -30.24 5.00
CA LYS A 334 0.64 -29.40 5.32
C LYS A 334 0.95 -27.92 5.12
N TYR A 335 -0.04 -27.17 4.65
CA TYR A 335 0.08 -25.72 4.50
C TYR A 335 0.18 -25.06 5.87
N LEU A 336 1.00 -24.04 5.93
CA LEU A 336 1.24 -23.24 7.12
C LEU A 336 0.52 -21.89 6.97
N PRO A 337 0.08 -21.26 8.07
CA PRO A 337 -0.54 -19.94 7.98
C PRO A 337 0.48 -18.88 7.54
N PHE A 338 -0.03 -17.79 6.97
CA PHE A 338 0.77 -16.65 6.47
C PHE A 338 1.84 -16.18 7.46
N GLN A 339 1.50 -16.13 8.75
CA GLN A 339 2.45 -15.68 9.78
C GLN A 339 3.77 -16.45 9.78
N SER A 340 3.70 -17.75 9.46
CA SER A 340 4.90 -18.62 9.47
C SER A 340 5.93 -18.23 8.42
N ILE A 341 5.51 -17.54 7.34
CA ILE A 341 6.37 -17.18 6.22
C ILE A 341 6.50 -15.67 6.01
N SER A 342 5.78 -14.87 6.79
CA SER A 342 5.71 -13.41 6.58
C SER A 342 7.07 -12.72 6.65
N GLN A 343 7.99 -13.25 7.43
CA GLN A 343 9.34 -12.69 7.57
C GLN A 343 10.16 -12.73 6.27
N ARG A 344 9.83 -13.63 5.33
CA ARG A 344 10.53 -13.69 4.03
C ARG A 344 10.35 -12.40 3.22
N ILE A 345 9.17 -11.80 3.29
CA ILE A 345 8.81 -10.65 2.43
C ILE A 345 9.73 -9.45 2.68
N LYS A 346 10.11 -9.22 3.93
CA LYS A 346 10.96 -8.08 4.32
C LYS A 346 12.45 -8.39 4.37
N ARG A 347 12.83 -9.65 4.15
CA ARG A 347 14.22 -10.07 4.32
C ARG A 347 15.12 -9.51 3.21
N LYS A 348 16.26 -8.92 3.60
CA LYS A 348 17.25 -8.37 2.68
C LYS A 348 18.57 -9.18 2.67
N TYR A 349 18.75 -10.04 3.67
CA TYR A 349 19.99 -10.82 3.88
C TYR A 349 19.64 -12.28 4.11
N ASP A 350 20.61 -13.17 3.86
CA ASP A 350 20.47 -14.63 4.06
C ASP A 350 19.27 -15.22 3.30
N ILE A 351 19.02 -14.72 2.10
CA ILE A 351 17.84 -15.05 1.29
C ILE A 351 17.76 -16.54 0.98
N GLU A 352 18.89 -17.17 0.64
CA GLU A 352 18.92 -18.61 0.30
C GLU A 352 18.53 -19.46 1.51
N GLN A 353 19.12 -19.18 2.67
CA GLN A 353 18.82 -19.92 3.89
C GLN A 353 17.35 -19.77 4.29
N ILE A 354 16.81 -18.55 4.24
CA ILE A 354 15.41 -18.32 4.61
C ILE A 354 14.44 -18.96 3.61
N SER A 355 14.83 -19.08 2.34
CA SER A 355 14.06 -19.81 1.33
C SER A 355 13.98 -21.31 1.66
N GLU A 356 15.06 -21.87 2.19
CA GLU A 356 15.11 -23.27 2.62
C GLU A 356 14.31 -23.50 3.91
N ASP A 357 14.41 -22.55 4.86
CA ASP A 357 13.74 -22.65 6.16
C ASP A 357 12.23 -22.45 6.05
N PHE A 358 11.78 -21.60 5.13
CA PHE A 358 10.38 -21.23 4.94
C PHE A 358 9.95 -21.41 3.48
N PRO A 359 9.90 -22.66 3.00
CA PRO A 359 9.56 -22.93 1.60
C PRO A 359 8.10 -22.60 1.33
N VAL A 360 7.81 -22.18 0.09
CA VAL A 360 6.46 -21.85 -0.35
C VAL A 360 6.10 -22.60 -1.62
N GLU A 361 4.82 -22.95 -1.75
CA GLU A 361 4.22 -23.48 -2.98
C GLU A 361 3.41 -22.36 -3.62
N LEU A 362 3.65 -22.12 -4.89
CA LEU A 362 2.89 -21.12 -5.65
C LEU A 362 1.63 -21.76 -6.22
N ASN A 363 0.47 -21.24 -5.82
CA ASN A 363 -0.85 -21.73 -6.26
C ASN A 363 -1.44 -20.72 -7.25
N VAL A 364 -1.37 -21.02 -8.54
CA VAL A 364 -1.77 -20.12 -9.62
C VAL A 364 -3.28 -20.20 -9.82
N PHE A 365 -3.97 -19.07 -9.78
CA PHE A 365 -5.43 -19.05 -9.87
C PHE A 365 -5.98 -18.15 -10.99
N ASP A 366 -5.18 -17.27 -11.60
CA ASP A 366 -5.68 -16.46 -12.72
C ASP A 366 -4.57 -16.10 -13.71
N LEU A 367 -5.01 -15.72 -14.91
CA LEU A 367 -4.14 -15.32 -16.03
C LEU A 367 -4.59 -13.94 -16.50
N ILE A 368 -3.68 -12.99 -16.45
CA ILE A 368 -3.98 -11.58 -16.75
C ILE A 368 -3.47 -11.20 -18.15
N TYR A 369 -2.32 -11.75 -18.55
CA TYR A 369 -1.66 -11.45 -19.82
C TYR A 369 -0.99 -12.71 -20.34
N TYR A 370 -1.06 -12.93 -21.64
CA TYR A 370 -0.53 -14.14 -22.26
C TYR A 370 -0.08 -13.89 -23.70
N ASP A 371 1.24 -14.06 -23.94
CA ASP A 371 1.87 -14.00 -25.26
C ASP A 371 1.37 -12.83 -26.13
N GLY A 372 1.43 -11.61 -25.57
CA GLY A 372 1.05 -10.40 -26.26
C GLY A 372 -0.42 -10.03 -26.12
N LYS A 373 -1.22 -10.83 -25.45
CA LYS A 373 -2.66 -10.61 -25.31
C LYS A 373 -3.05 -10.23 -23.89
N ASN A 374 -3.78 -9.12 -23.77
CA ASN A 374 -4.45 -8.74 -22.53
C ASN A 374 -5.64 -9.68 -22.34
N MET A 375 -5.67 -10.44 -21.24
CA MET A 375 -6.67 -11.48 -20.98
C MET A 375 -7.79 -11.02 -20.04
N ILE A 376 -7.75 -9.77 -19.54
CA ILE A 376 -8.68 -9.34 -18.49
C ILE A 376 -10.15 -9.31 -18.94
N SER A 377 -10.43 -9.09 -20.23
CA SER A 377 -11.80 -9.09 -20.76
C SER A 377 -12.33 -10.48 -21.08
N GLU A 378 -11.46 -11.49 -21.12
CA GLU A 378 -11.88 -12.87 -21.38
C GLU A 378 -12.59 -13.49 -20.18
N PRO A 379 -13.58 -14.40 -20.39
CA PRO A 379 -14.22 -15.11 -19.29
C PRO A 379 -13.24 -15.89 -18.44
N PHE A 380 -13.49 -15.97 -17.13
CA PHE A 380 -12.65 -16.72 -16.20
C PHE A 380 -12.40 -18.16 -16.66
N GLU A 381 -13.43 -18.87 -17.11
CA GLU A 381 -13.28 -20.25 -17.59
C GLU A 381 -12.27 -20.38 -18.75
N LYS A 382 -12.22 -19.38 -19.64
CA LYS A 382 -11.25 -19.35 -20.74
C LYS A 382 -9.82 -19.10 -20.21
N ARG A 383 -9.69 -18.15 -19.28
CA ARG A 383 -8.39 -17.85 -18.65
C ARG A 383 -7.86 -19.08 -17.91
N ARG A 384 -8.73 -19.79 -17.19
CA ARG A 384 -8.39 -21.04 -16.46
C ARG A 384 -7.93 -22.15 -17.41
N LYS A 385 -8.61 -22.34 -18.52
CA LYS A 385 -8.24 -23.37 -19.54
C LYS A 385 -6.85 -23.12 -20.10
N ILE A 386 -6.48 -21.85 -20.33
CA ILE A 386 -5.13 -21.51 -20.79
C ILE A 386 -4.11 -21.82 -19.69
N LEU A 387 -4.41 -21.46 -18.43
CA LEU A 387 -3.53 -21.80 -17.30
C LEU A 387 -3.24 -23.30 -17.23
N GLU A 388 -4.27 -24.14 -17.43
CA GLU A 388 -4.14 -25.60 -17.42
C GLU A 388 -3.18 -26.09 -18.50
N LYS A 389 -3.07 -25.38 -19.61
CA LYS A 389 -2.14 -25.71 -20.71
C LYS A 389 -0.71 -25.22 -20.44
N ILE A 390 -0.56 -24.03 -19.84
CA ILE A 390 0.76 -23.39 -19.74
C ILE A 390 1.49 -23.68 -18.43
N ILE A 391 0.78 -24.12 -17.37
CA ILE A 391 1.42 -24.42 -16.08
C ILE A 391 1.79 -25.91 -16.04
N LYS A 392 3.09 -26.19 -16.04
CA LYS A 392 3.60 -27.55 -15.78
C LYS A 392 3.64 -27.72 -14.27
N GLN A 393 2.65 -28.39 -13.72
CA GLN A 393 2.49 -28.50 -12.27
C GLN A 393 3.58 -29.36 -11.62
N GLN A 394 4.21 -28.84 -10.57
CA GLN A 394 5.15 -29.54 -9.71
C GLN A 394 4.72 -29.30 -8.25
N PRO A 395 4.15 -30.33 -7.58
CA PRO A 395 3.75 -30.19 -6.17
C PRO A 395 4.90 -29.64 -5.30
N LYS A 396 4.55 -28.76 -4.36
CA LYS A 396 5.47 -28.06 -3.46
C LYS A 396 6.40 -27.05 -4.15
N LYS A 397 6.14 -26.76 -5.42
CA LYS A 397 6.83 -25.71 -6.19
C LYS A 397 5.81 -24.76 -6.81
N ILE A 398 5.16 -25.20 -7.88
CA ILE A 398 4.12 -24.42 -8.56
C ILE A 398 3.00 -25.37 -9.03
N VAL A 399 1.77 -25.04 -8.64
CA VAL A 399 0.57 -25.80 -9.00
C VAL A 399 -0.57 -24.85 -9.34
N LEU A 400 -1.59 -25.36 -10.00
CA LEU A 400 -2.86 -24.62 -10.16
C LEU A 400 -3.63 -24.68 -8.84
N SER A 401 -4.35 -23.62 -8.51
CA SER A 401 -5.24 -23.60 -7.37
C SER A 401 -6.23 -24.77 -7.49
N LYS A 402 -6.49 -25.44 -6.38
CA LYS A 402 -7.40 -26.57 -6.36
C LYS A 402 -8.81 -26.08 -6.61
N GLN A 403 -9.47 -26.60 -7.64
CA GLN A 403 -10.74 -26.09 -8.16
C GLN A 403 -11.73 -27.22 -8.40
N LYS A 404 -13.01 -26.94 -8.13
CA LYS A 404 -14.15 -27.77 -8.56
C LYS A 404 -15.19 -26.87 -9.23
N ILE A 405 -15.82 -27.36 -10.28
CA ILE A 405 -17.00 -26.72 -10.89
C ILE A 405 -18.23 -27.32 -10.22
N VAL A 406 -19.05 -26.49 -9.61
CA VAL A 406 -20.12 -26.94 -8.70
C VAL A 406 -21.45 -26.24 -8.96
N SER A 407 -22.53 -26.92 -8.62
CA SER A 407 -23.92 -26.39 -8.56
C SER A 407 -24.61 -26.80 -7.27
N ASP A 408 -24.06 -27.71 -6.51
CA ASP A 408 -24.67 -28.37 -5.34
C ASP A 408 -23.99 -27.92 -4.05
N GLU A 409 -24.75 -27.44 -3.09
CA GLU A 409 -24.27 -27.00 -1.77
C GLU A 409 -23.51 -28.09 -1.01
N LYS A 410 -24.00 -29.36 -1.09
CA LYS A 410 -23.34 -30.48 -0.39
C LYS A 410 -21.91 -30.70 -0.88
N VAL A 411 -21.70 -30.57 -2.19
CA VAL A 411 -20.34 -30.68 -2.78
C VAL A 411 -19.44 -29.55 -2.26
N VAL A 412 -19.99 -28.35 -2.17
CA VAL A 412 -19.26 -27.17 -1.65
C VAL A 412 -18.92 -27.38 -0.17
N GLU A 413 -19.88 -27.87 0.65
CA GLU A 413 -19.66 -28.14 2.07
C GLU A 413 -18.53 -29.16 2.28
N GLN A 414 -18.50 -30.22 1.47
CA GLN A 414 -17.43 -31.23 1.55
C GLN A 414 -16.10 -30.61 1.13
N PHE A 415 -16.09 -29.83 0.06
CA PHE A 415 -14.87 -29.16 -0.44
C PHE A 415 -14.34 -28.14 0.60
N PHE A 416 -15.24 -27.49 1.34
CA PHE A 416 -14.89 -26.60 2.45
C PHE A 416 -14.15 -27.38 3.54
N LYS A 417 -14.66 -28.56 3.92
CA LYS A 417 -13.99 -29.44 4.91
C LYS A 417 -12.60 -29.84 4.41
N ASP A 418 -12.48 -30.19 3.13
CA ASP A 418 -11.21 -30.56 2.51
C ASP A 418 -10.21 -29.38 2.58
N ALA A 419 -10.67 -28.15 2.30
CA ALA A 419 -9.85 -26.93 2.37
C ALA A 419 -9.33 -26.70 3.78
N PHE A 420 -10.22 -26.82 4.76
CA PHE A 420 -9.90 -26.61 6.17
C PHE A 420 -8.90 -27.67 6.67
N ASN A 421 -9.12 -28.95 6.32
CA ASN A 421 -8.23 -30.05 6.71
C ASN A 421 -6.82 -29.91 6.08
N ALA A 422 -6.74 -29.25 4.91
CA ALA A 422 -5.44 -28.99 4.25
C ALA A 422 -4.74 -27.74 4.81
N GLY A 423 -5.36 -27.03 5.77
CA GLY A 423 -4.77 -25.85 6.41
C GLY A 423 -5.16 -24.53 5.78
N ASN A 424 -6.25 -24.49 5.02
CA ASN A 424 -6.68 -23.28 4.31
C ASN A 424 -7.81 -22.56 5.07
N GLU A 425 -8.06 -21.28 4.72
CA GLU A 425 -9.03 -20.40 5.40
C GLU A 425 -10.49 -20.67 5.06
N GLY A 426 -10.75 -21.28 3.92
CA GLY A 426 -12.10 -21.45 3.40
C GLY A 426 -12.09 -21.62 1.88
N LEU A 427 -13.08 -21.04 1.22
CA LEU A 427 -13.26 -21.16 -0.22
C LEU A 427 -13.41 -19.81 -0.92
N MET A 428 -13.02 -19.78 -2.19
CA MET A 428 -13.31 -18.71 -3.13
C MET A 428 -14.34 -19.25 -4.14
N PHE A 429 -15.43 -18.50 -4.33
CA PHE A 429 -16.40 -18.77 -5.42
C PHE A 429 -16.09 -17.81 -6.56
N LYS A 430 -16.07 -18.31 -7.79
CA LYS A 430 -15.74 -17.51 -8.97
C LYS A 430 -16.75 -17.74 -10.09
N ALA A 431 -17.24 -16.63 -10.65
CA ALA A 431 -18.16 -16.68 -11.79
C ALA A 431 -17.40 -17.10 -13.05
N LEU A 432 -17.85 -18.17 -13.72
CA LEU A 432 -17.16 -18.76 -14.88
C LEU A 432 -17.05 -17.80 -16.06
N ASN A 433 -18.07 -16.99 -16.28
CA ASN A 433 -18.16 -16.08 -17.43
C ASN A 433 -17.64 -14.67 -17.15
N ALA A 434 -17.10 -14.42 -15.95
CA ALA A 434 -16.73 -13.07 -15.53
C ALA A 434 -15.34 -12.64 -16.02
N PRO A 435 -15.18 -11.37 -16.38
CA PRO A 435 -13.86 -10.83 -16.68
C PRO A 435 -13.06 -10.59 -15.39
N TYR A 436 -11.77 -10.33 -15.54
CA TYR A 436 -10.91 -9.85 -14.45
C TYR A 436 -11.06 -8.33 -14.38
N LYS A 437 -11.44 -7.81 -13.22
CA LYS A 437 -11.65 -6.36 -13.02
C LYS A 437 -10.54 -5.80 -12.11
N PRO A 438 -9.44 -5.29 -12.67
CA PRO A 438 -8.36 -4.71 -11.85
C PRO A 438 -8.89 -3.66 -10.88
N GLY A 439 -8.42 -3.72 -9.63
CA GLY A 439 -8.77 -2.76 -8.59
C GLY A 439 -10.19 -2.88 -8.04
N ALA A 440 -11.05 -3.62 -8.69
CA ALA A 440 -12.48 -3.65 -8.34
C ALA A 440 -12.82 -4.76 -7.33
N ARG A 441 -13.78 -4.46 -6.49
CA ARG A 441 -14.42 -5.42 -5.58
C ARG A 441 -15.85 -5.63 -6.06
N VAL A 442 -16.00 -6.55 -6.97
CA VAL A 442 -17.28 -6.86 -7.64
C VAL A 442 -17.66 -8.32 -7.38
N GLY A 443 -18.91 -8.67 -7.64
CA GLY A 443 -19.44 -10.03 -7.41
C GLY A 443 -18.94 -11.11 -8.37
N HIS A 444 -17.84 -10.88 -9.09
CA HIS A 444 -17.22 -11.89 -9.96
C HIS A 444 -16.47 -12.96 -9.16
N MET A 445 -16.09 -12.60 -7.93
CA MET A 445 -15.33 -13.47 -7.04
C MET A 445 -15.75 -13.15 -5.60
N VAL A 446 -16.11 -14.19 -4.83
CA VAL A 446 -16.47 -13.99 -3.43
C VAL A 446 -15.70 -14.97 -2.54
N LYS A 447 -15.45 -14.56 -1.30
CA LYS A 447 -14.73 -15.37 -0.31
C LYS A 447 -15.70 -15.83 0.78
N PHE A 448 -15.60 -17.11 1.13
CA PHE A 448 -16.37 -17.74 2.18
C PHE A 448 -15.42 -18.31 3.23
N LYS A 449 -15.52 -17.82 4.46
CA LYS A 449 -14.70 -18.24 5.61
C LYS A 449 -15.59 -18.67 6.77
N ALA A 450 -15.16 -19.65 7.54
CA ALA A 450 -15.91 -20.13 8.72
C ALA A 450 -15.58 -19.40 10.01
N ILE A 451 -14.65 -18.44 10.00
CA ILE A 451 -14.07 -17.84 11.22
C ILE A 451 -14.64 -16.43 11.49
N MET A 452 -14.79 -16.11 12.79
CA MET A 452 -15.24 -14.79 13.28
C MET A 452 -14.52 -13.63 12.61
N GLU A 453 -15.26 -12.54 12.39
CA GLU A 453 -14.73 -11.32 11.77
C GLU A 453 -13.59 -10.75 12.59
N THR A 454 -12.53 -10.40 11.89
CA THR A 454 -11.43 -9.61 12.45
C THR A 454 -11.39 -8.26 11.71
N LEU A 455 -10.63 -7.33 12.27
CA LEU A 455 -10.41 -6.02 11.64
C LEU A 455 -8.92 -5.87 11.30
N ASP A 456 -8.65 -5.27 10.16
CA ASP A 456 -7.29 -4.85 9.79
C ASP A 456 -7.16 -3.38 10.18
N LEU A 457 -6.34 -3.08 11.18
CA LEU A 457 -6.26 -1.76 11.79
C LEU A 457 -4.82 -1.24 11.77
N VAL A 458 -4.69 0.08 11.75
CA VAL A 458 -3.38 0.75 11.68
C VAL A 458 -2.95 1.16 13.10
N ILE A 459 -1.69 0.92 13.42
CA ILE A 459 -1.11 1.40 14.69
C ILE A 459 -0.75 2.88 14.52
N VAL A 460 -1.33 3.75 15.35
CA VAL A 460 -1.09 5.20 15.33
C VAL A 460 -0.32 5.70 16.55
N ALA A 461 -0.28 4.88 17.62
CA ALA A 461 0.47 5.17 18.84
C ALA A 461 0.80 3.87 19.54
N ALA A 462 1.71 3.93 20.52
CA ALA A 462 2.06 2.78 21.34
C ALA A 462 2.54 3.27 22.71
N GLU A 463 2.65 2.36 23.65
CA GLU A 463 3.14 2.68 25.00
C GLU A 463 4.24 1.69 25.42
N TRP A 464 5.30 2.22 26.01
CA TRP A 464 6.34 1.42 26.64
C TRP A 464 5.74 0.63 27.80
N GLY A 465 6.10 -0.62 27.90
CA GLY A 465 5.62 -1.50 28.98
C GLY A 465 6.19 -1.15 30.35
N GLU A 466 5.77 -1.90 31.36
CA GLU A 466 6.25 -1.77 32.73
C GLU A 466 6.97 -3.05 33.16
N GLY A 467 7.81 -2.93 34.16
CA GLY A 467 8.52 -4.05 34.74
C GLY A 467 9.36 -4.81 33.71
N LYS A 468 9.10 -6.08 33.54
CA LYS A 468 9.82 -6.96 32.59
C LYS A 468 9.66 -6.51 31.12
N ARG A 469 8.60 -5.77 30.83
CA ARG A 469 8.28 -5.30 29.46
C ARG A 469 8.73 -3.86 29.18
N SER A 470 9.47 -3.23 30.12
CA SER A 470 9.88 -1.82 30.00
C SER A 470 10.71 -1.49 28.76
N LYS A 471 11.34 -2.49 28.14
CA LYS A 471 12.16 -2.34 26.93
C LYS A 471 11.34 -2.50 25.63
N TRP A 472 10.06 -2.85 25.75
CA TRP A 472 9.19 -3.13 24.61
C TRP A 472 8.00 -2.18 24.57
N LEU A 473 7.59 -1.81 23.36
CA LEU A 473 6.28 -1.21 23.13
C LEU A 473 5.26 -2.34 23.28
N SER A 474 4.41 -2.27 24.29
CA SER A 474 3.56 -3.41 24.69
C SER A 474 2.06 -3.14 24.60
N SER A 475 1.66 -1.91 24.26
CA SER A 475 0.26 -1.54 24.06
C SER A 475 0.19 -0.65 22.81
N TYR A 476 -0.77 -0.92 21.94
CA TYR A 476 -0.86 -0.28 20.62
C TYR A 476 -2.22 0.39 20.45
N THR A 477 -2.23 1.68 20.17
CA THR A 477 -3.45 2.41 19.80
C THR A 477 -3.75 2.10 18.33
N ILE A 478 -4.94 1.59 18.08
CA ILE A 478 -5.36 1.05 16.78
C ILE A 478 -6.48 1.91 16.19
N ALA A 479 -6.42 2.11 14.88
CA ALA A 479 -7.31 3.02 14.15
C ALA A 479 -7.84 2.40 12.87
N CYS A 480 -9.07 2.78 12.51
CA CYS A 480 -9.69 2.49 11.22
C CYS A 480 -9.71 3.76 10.36
N LEU A 481 -10.11 3.64 9.10
CA LEU A 481 -10.21 4.76 8.17
C LEU A 481 -11.62 5.38 8.21
N ASP A 482 -11.70 6.70 8.32
CA ASP A 482 -12.96 7.42 8.15
C ASP A 482 -13.25 7.67 6.66
N GLU A 483 -14.36 8.35 6.37
CA GLU A 483 -14.81 8.65 5.00
C GLU A 483 -13.83 9.56 4.23
N ASP A 484 -13.05 10.35 4.96
CA ASP A 484 -12.07 11.28 4.38
C ASP A 484 -10.66 10.67 4.31
N GLY A 485 -10.51 9.39 4.71
CA GLY A 485 -9.23 8.70 4.70
C GLY A 485 -8.33 9.00 5.90
N ASN A 486 -8.86 9.62 6.93
CA ASN A 486 -8.13 9.87 8.18
C ASN A 486 -8.22 8.64 9.09
N PHE A 487 -7.20 8.44 9.91
CA PHE A 487 -7.17 7.36 10.90
C PHE A 487 -7.89 7.79 12.16
N VAL A 488 -8.95 7.08 12.52
CA VAL A 488 -9.76 7.35 13.73
C VAL A 488 -9.64 6.15 14.68
N GLU A 489 -9.30 6.43 15.92
CA GLU A 489 -9.00 5.40 16.93
C GLU A 489 -10.23 4.58 17.30
N VAL A 490 -10.04 3.26 17.51
CA VAL A 490 -11.10 2.32 17.92
C VAL A 490 -10.70 1.49 19.15
N GLY A 491 -9.54 1.74 19.71
CA GLY A 491 -9.12 1.04 20.92
C GLY A 491 -7.62 0.95 21.10
N LYS A 492 -7.25 0.21 22.16
CA LYS A 492 -5.84 -0.15 22.45
C LYS A 492 -5.75 -1.66 22.59
N ALA A 493 -4.81 -2.29 21.90
CA ALA A 493 -4.54 -3.72 21.98
C ALA A 493 -3.22 -3.95 22.72
N SER A 494 -3.24 -4.78 23.76
CA SER A 494 -2.06 -5.10 24.57
C SER A 494 -1.85 -6.61 24.75
N THR A 495 -2.64 -7.42 24.06
CA THR A 495 -2.58 -8.89 24.13
C THR A 495 -2.45 -9.50 22.74
N GLY A 496 -2.09 -10.77 22.69
CA GLY A 496 -1.96 -11.53 21.45
C GLY A 496 -0.53 -11.72 20.99
N LEU A 497 0.41 -10.91 21.48
CA LEU A 497 1.83 -11.03 21.15
C LEU A 497 2.57 -11.96 22.11
N LYS A 498 3.65 -12.54 21.62
CA LYS A 498 4.50 -13.47 22.36
C LYS A 498 5.68 -12.74 23.02
N GLU A 499 6.19 -13.30 24.09
CA GLU A 499 7.39 -12.78 24.74
C GLU A 499 8.67 -13.30 24.03
N LYS A 500 8.58 -14.46 23.37
CA LYS A 500 9.69 -15.08 22.64
C LYS A 500 9.40 -15.07 21.13
N GLU A 501 10.39 -14.73 20.34
CA GLU A 501 10.28 -14.67 18.86
C GLU A 501 9.96 -16.04 18.24
N GLU A 502 10.46 -17.11 18.83
CA GLU A 502 10.26 -18.48 18.33
C GLU A 502 8.80 -18.93 18.40
N GLU A 503 7.99 -18.27 19.23
CA GLU A 503 6.58 -18.63 19.44
C GLU A 503 5.60 -17.89 18.52
N GLY A 504 6.12 -16.94 17.71
CA GLY A 504 5.31 -16.15 16.78
C GLY A 504 5.61 -14.66 16.88
N LEU A 505 4.69 -13.84 16.43
CA LEU A 505 4.85 -12.38 16.46
C LEU A 505 5.04 -11.91 17.91
N SER A 506 6.18 -11.28 18.17
CA SER A 506 6.61 -10.94 19.53
C SER A 506 6.58 -9.43 19.81
N PHE A 507 6.58 -9.06 21.10
CA PHE A 507 6.74 -7.68 21.54
C PHE A 507 8.05 -7.07 21.04
N MET A 508 9.12 -7.88 21.01
CA MET A 508 10.43 -7.43 20.52
C MET A 508 10.39 -7.09 19.04
N GLU A 509 9.79 -7.97 18.24
CA GLU A 509 9.62 -7.75 16.79
C GLU A 509 8.79 -6.49 16.50
N MET A 510 7.66 -6.33 17.19
CA MET A 510 6.82 -5.13 17.07
C MET A 510 7.58 -3.87 17.48
N THR A 511 8.36 -3.93 18.53
CA THR A 511 9.18 -2.79 18.99
C THR A 511 10.21 -2.41 17.92
N LYS A 512 10.89 -3.41 17.31
CA LYS A 512 11.85 -3.18 16.23
C LYS A 512 11.17 -2.49 15.02
N LEU A 513 9.95 -2.90 14.69
CA LEU A 513 9.20 -2.35 13.55
C LEU A 513 8.70 -0.92 13.83
N LEU A 514 8.26 -0.66 15.07
CA LEU A 514 7.69 0.65 15.43
C LEU A 514 8.74 1.70 15.77
N ARG A 515 9.89 1.29 16.29
CA ARG A 515 10.94 2.24 16.75
C ARG A 515 11.34 3.26 15.66
N PRO A 516 11.63 2.85 14.42
CA PRO A 516 11.94 3.84 13.37
C PRO A 516 10.75 4.70 12.93
N LEU A 517 9.54 4.34 13.33
CA LEU A 517 8.31 5.06 12.98
C LEU A 517 7.89 6.08 14.06
N ILE A 518 8.60 6.13 15.19
CA ILE A 518 8.27 7.06 16.28
C ILE A 518 8.44 8.52 15.80
N ILE A 519 7.40 9.31 16.00
CA ILE A 519 7.35 10.74 15.64
C ILE A 519 7.59 11.61 16.88
N SER A 520 6.97 11.24 18.00
CA SER A 520 7.05 11.99 19.24
C SER A 520 6.89 11.03 20.41
N GLU A 521 7.40 11.45 21.56
CA GLU A 521 7.39 10.65 22.78
C GLU A 521 7.03 11.57 23.95
N LYS A 522 6.03 11.16 24.73
CA LYS A 522 5.59 11.89 25.91
C LYS A 522 5.31 10.89 27.04
N GLY A 523 6.22 10.86 28.00
CA GLY A 523 6.17 9.86 29.05
C GLY A 523 6.35 8.46 28.45
N ARG A 524 5.39 7.58 28.67
CA ARG A 524 5.40 6.22 28.13
C ARG A 524 4.76 6.12 26.74
N GLU A 525 3.98 7.13 26.36
CA GLU A 525 3.26 7.12 25.08
C GLU A 525 4.17 7.62 23.96
N VAL A 526 4.18 6.89 22.85
CA VAL A 526 4.82 7.30 21.60
C VAL A 526 3.78 7.39 20.49
N ARG A 527 3.84 8.46 19.70
CA ARG A 527 3.07 8.55 18.46
C ARG A 527 3.94 8.01 17.34
N VAL A 528 3.34 7.25 16.44
CA VAL A 528 4.07 6.62 15.34
C VAL A 528 3.46 6.97 13.99
N LYS A 529 4.26 6.91 12.94
CA LYS A 529 3.78 7.02 11.55
C LYS A 529 2.77 5.89 11.31
N PRO A 530 1.59 6.18 10.75
CA PRO A 530 0.54 5.16 10.55
C PRO A 530 0.86 4.27 9.35
N LYS A 531 1.83 3.39 9.50
CA LYS A 531 2.31 2.47 8.47
C LYS A 531 2.06 0.99 8.74
N LEU A 532 2.05 0.60 10.02
CA LEU A 532 1.87 -0.82 10.35
C LEU A 532 0.39 -1.18 10.42
N VAL A 533 0.00 -2.18 9.65
CA VAL A 533 -1.35 -2.75 9.65
C VAL A 533 -1.30 -4.09 10.38
N ILE A 534 -2.19 -4.26 11.35
CA ILE A 534 -2.32 -5.51 12.12
C ILE A 534 -3.75 -6.05 12.01
N GLU A 535 -3.87 -7.35 12.04
CA GLU A 535 -5.16 -8.04 12.18
C GLU A 535 -5.49 -8.11 13.66
N VAL A 536 -6.69 -7.65 14.01
CA VAL A 536 -7.15 -7.56 15.39
C VAL A 536 -8.43 -8.38 15.58
N GLY A 537 -8.40 -9.30 16.54
CA GLY A 537 -9.59 -9.99 17.02
C GLY A 537 -10.15 -9.22 18.23
N TYR A 538 -11.45 -9.37 18.47
CA TYR A 538 -12.14 -8.67 19.57
C TYR A 538 -13.37 -9.47 19.98
N GLU A 539 -13.93 -9.18 21.15
CA GLU A 539 -15.14 -9.86 21.63
C GLU A 539 -16.42 -9.19 21.11
N GLU A 540 -16.46 -7.86 21.16
CA GLU A 540 -17.59 -7.09 20.64
C GLU A 540 -17.17 -5.67 20.28
N ILE A 541 -17.98 -4.99 19.49
CA ILE A 541 -17.85 -3.56 19.20
C ILE A 541 -18.88 -2.82 20.05
N GLN A 542 -18.45 -1.77 20.74
CA GLN A 542 -19.32 -0.94 21.59
C GLN A 542 -19.33 0.51 21.09
N LYS A 543 -20.39 1.24 21.35
CA LYS A 543 -20.40 2.69 21.15
C LYS A 543 -19.44 3.33 22.14
N SER A 544 -18.73 4.36 21.70
CA SER A 544 -17.73 5.05 22.53
C SER A 544 -17.83 6.56 22.35
N PRO A 545 -17.99 7.30 23.45
CA PRO A 545 -17.86 8.77 23.39
C PRO A 545 -16.41 9.23 23.42
N THR A 546 -15.47 8.33 23.75
CA THR A 546 -14.04 8.64 23.94
C THR A 546 -13.29 8.73 22.62
N TYR A 547 -13.57 7.80 21.71
CA TYR A 547 -12.86 7.72 20.42
C TYR A 547 -13.60 8.49 19.34
N ALA A 548 -12.84 9.21 18.50
CA ALA A 548 -13.38 10.00 17.38
C ALA A 548 -14.18 9.15 16.37
N SER A 549 -13.88 7.83 16.29
CA SER A 549 -14.64 6.89 15.47
C SER A 549 -16.08 6.69 15.95
N GLY A 550 -16.35 6.96 17.24
CA GLY A 550 -17.63 6.66 17.87
C GLY A 550 -17.77 5.20 18.32
N TYR A 551 -16.74 4.40 18.15
CA TYR A 551 -16.72 2.96 18.46
C TYR A 551 -15.48 2.56 19.24
N ALA A 552 -15.60 1.51 20.05
CA ALA A 552 -14.50 0.90 20.79
C ALA A 552 -14.58 -0.63 20.69
N LEU A 553 -13.43 -1.26 20.48
CA LEU A 553 -13.33 -2.73 20.50
C LEU A 553 -13.15 -3.21 21.94
N ARG A 554 -13.95 -4.19 22.33
CA ARG A 554 -13.83 -4.83 23.63
C ARG A 554 -12.82 -5.97 23.57
N PHE A 555 -11.83 -5.94 24.45
CA PHE A 555 -10.74 -6.94 24.54
C PHE A 555 -10.05 -7.19 23.19
N PRO A 556 -9.57 -6.13 22.52
CA PRO A 556 -8.87 -6.32 21.26
C PRO A 556 -7.53 -7.03 21.49
N ARG A 557 -7.21 -7.97 20.60
CA ARG A 557 -5.94 -8.72 20.65
C ARG A 557 -5.32 -8.75 19.25
N VAL A 558 -4.00 -8.64 19.22
CA VAL A 558 -3.24 -8.73 17.97
C VAL A 558 -3.22 -10.19 17.52
N ILE A 559 -3.65 -10.46 16.29
CA ILE A 559 -3.63 -11.81 15.70
C ILE A 559 -2.41 -11.95 14.78
N SER A 560 -2.21 -11.01 13.87
CA SER A 560 -1.12 -11.08 12.90
C SER A 560 -0.69 -9.69 12.43
N LEU A 561 0.51 -9.63 11.90
CA LEU A 561 1.01 -8.44 11.20
C LEU A 561 0.58 -8.54 9.74
N ARG A 562 -0.10 -7.51 9.23
CA ARG A 562 -0.62 -7.48 7.86
C ARG A 562 0.12 -6.50 6.94
N THR A 563 1.11 -5.79 7.45
CA THR A 563 1.84 -4.74 6.71
C THR A 563 2.46 -5.29 5.41
N ASN A 564 2.79 -6.57 5.38
CA ASN A 564 3.40 -7.21 4.21
C ASN A 564 2.41 -7.41 3.04
N ASP A 565 1.11 -7.45 3.33
CA ASP A 565 0.09 -7.66 2.29
C ASP A 565 -0.97 -6.56 2.24
N LYS A 566 -0.98 -5.65 3.21
CA LYS A 566 -1.92 -4.52 3.26
C LYS A 566 -1.23 -3.23 3.67
N GLY A 567 -1.48 -2.18 2.92
CA GLY A 567 -1.08 -0.83 3.30
C GLY A 567 -2.11 -0.19 4.24
N PRO A 568 -1.73 0.91 4.90
CA PRO A 568 -2.67 1.64 5.78
C PRO A 568 -3.93 2.12 5.04
N GLU A 569 -3.83 2.40 3.75
CA GLU A 569 -4.96 2.78 2.90
C GLU A 569 -5.96 1.64 2.67
N GLN A 570 -5.58 0.41 3.01
CA GLN A 570 -6.42 -0.78 2.90
C GLN A 570 -6.98 -1.24 4.25
N ALA A 571 -6.78 -0.44 5.29
CA ALA A 571 -7.29 -0.73 6.63
C ALA A 571 -8.84 -0.77 6.61
N SER A 572 -9.40 -1.45 7.57
CA SER A 572 -10.86 -1.51 7.76
C SER A 572 -11.41 -0.08 7.92
N THR A 573 -12.57 0.17 7.31
CA THR A 573 -13.22 1.49 7.33
C THR A 573 -14.18 1.60 8.51
N ILE A 574 -14.50 2.83 8.91
CA ILE A 574 -15.50 3.09 9.94
C ILE A 574 -16.88 2.52 9.53
N ASP A 575 -17.22 2.56 8.24
CA ASP A 575 -18.47 1.98 7.74
C ASP A 575 -18.49 0.47 7.95
N TYR A 576 -17.35 -0.20 7.77
CA TYR A 576 -17.24 -1.63 8.02
C TYR A 576 -17.38 -1.93 9.52
N VAL A 577 -16.74 -1.13 10.39
CA VAL A 577 -16.89 -1.25 11.85
C VAL A 577 -18.35 -1.08 12.25
N LYS A 578 -19.02 -0.08 11.71
CA LYS A 578 -20.46 0.19 11.93
C LYS A 578 -21.32 -1.01 11.50
N LYS A 579 -21.06 -1.55 10.31
CA LYS A 579 -21.75 -2.72 9.77
C LYS A 579 -21.62 -3.94 10.70
N LEU A 580 -20.41 -4.19 11.21
CA LEU A 580 -20.16 -5.28 12.16
C LEU A 580 -20.88 -5.03 13.48
N PHE A 581 -20.87 -3.79 13.98
CA PHE A 581 -21.58 -3.40 15.21
C PHE A 581 -23.08 -3.64 15.07
N GLU A 582 -23.68 -3.24 13.95
CA GLU A 582 -25.10 -3.44 13.68
C GLU A 582 -25.45 -4.94 13.54
N GLY A 583 -24.55 -5.71 12.93
CA GLY A 583 -24.69 -7.15 12.75
C GLY A 583 -24.70 -7.93 14.05
N GLN A 584 -23.91 -7.50 15.03
CA GLN A 584 -23.84 -8.21 16.32
C GLN A 584 -25.10 -8.03 17.17
N LYS A 585 -25.93 -7.02 16.91
CA LYS A 585 -27.21 -6.81 17.60
C LYS A 585 -28.33 -7.76 17.14
N LYS A 586 -28.12 -8.43 16.01
CA LYS A 586 -29.10 -9.36 15.42
C LYS A 586 -28.86 -10.84 15.80
N ARG A 587 -27.83 -11.11 16.63
CA ARG A 587 -27.51 -12.48 17.10
C ARG A 587 -28.06 -12.74 18.49
#